data_8fab69235a66b7a903f2cc02294ea035
#
_entry.id   8fab69235a66b7a903f2cc02294ea035
#
_cell.length_a   1.000
_cell.length_b   1.000
_cell.length_c   1.000
_cell.angle_alpha   90.00
_cell.angle_beta   90.00
_cell.angle_gamma   90.00
#
_symmetry.space_group_name_H-M   'P 1'
#
loop_
_entity.id
_entity.type
_entity.pdbx_description
1 polymer ?
#
loop_
_entity_poly.entity_id
_entity_poly.type
_entity_poly.pdbx_seq_one_letter_code
_entity_poly.pdbx_strand_id
1 'polypeptide(L)' 'MKEAIDAYEAFIDEYCEFMSKYEESNPAMLLEYMQLVGKLESYSSKMDAMEEDLTDAEYWYYYEVINRCNEKILKVAY' A
#
# COMPACT_ATOMS: atom_id res chain seq x y z
N MET A 1 -4.89 -2.01 15.79
CA MET A 1 -3.75 -2.43 14.97
C MET A 1 -4.14 -3.19 13.70
N LYS A 2 -5.00 -4.19 13.86
CA LYS A 2 -5.49 -4.92 12.68
C LYS A 2 -6.18 -4.00 11.67
N GLU A 3 -6.94 -3.03 12.17
CA GLU A 3 -7.64 -2.07 11.32
C GLU A 3 -6.69 -1.24 10.47
N ALA A 4 -5.55 -0.84 11.04
CA ALA A 4 -4.55 -0.06 10.30
C ALA A 4 -3.87 -0.92 9.23
N ILE A 5 -3.61 -2.18 9.53
CA ILE A 5 -3.02 -3.12 8.57
C ILE A 5 -4.00 -3.39 7.43
N ASP A 6 -5.27 -3.61 7.77
CA ASP A 6 -6.33 -3.83 6.76
C ASP A 6 -6.51 -2.59 5.88
N ALA A 7 -6.44 -1.39 6.47
CA ALA A 7 -6.52 -0.14 5.71
C ALA A 7 -5.36 0.00 4.73
N TYR A 8 -4.17 -0.41 5.14
CA TYR A 8 -3.01 -0.41 4.25
C TYR A 8 -3.23 -1.34 3.06
N GLU A 9 -3.71 -2.56 3.32
CA GLU A 9 -3.98 -3.50 2.23
C GLU A 9 -5.05 -2.96 1.27
N ALA A 10 -6.11 -2.37 1.79
CA ALA A 10 -7.16 -1.77 0.97
C ALA A 10 -6.60 -0.64 0.11
N PHE A 11 -5.70 0.17 0.67
CA PHE A 11 -5.03 1.23 -0.08
C PHE A 11 -4.16 0.66 -1.20
N ILE A 12 -3.41 -0.41 -0.93
CA ILE A 12 -2.57 -1.05 -1.95
C ILE A 12 -3.42 -1.63 -3.07
N ASP A 13 -4.59 -2.20 -2.75
CA ASP A 13 -5.52 -2.67 -3.78
C ASP A 13 -5.97 -1.53 -4.69
N GLU A 14 -6.31 -0.39 -4.10
CA GLU A 14 -6.70 0.80 -4.84
C GLU A 14 -5.55 1.32 -5.72
N TYR A 15 -4.35 1.36 -5.16
CA TYR A 15 -3.15 1.76 -5.88
C TYR A 15 -2.90 0.86 -7.09
N CYS A 16 -2.98 -0.46 -6.89
CA CYS A 16 -2.75 -1.42 -7.96
C CYS A 16 -3.81 -1.31 -9.06
N GLU A 17 -5.07 -1.10 -8.69
CA GLU A 17 -6.14 -0.89 -9.65
C GLU A 17 -5.88 0.36 -10.49
N PHE A 18 -5.48 1.45 -9.83
CA PHE A 18 -5.13 2.69 -10.52
C PHE A 18 -3.97 2.46 -11.50
N MET A 19 -2.90 1.80 -11.04
CA MET A 19 -1.72 1.57 -11.88
C MET A 19 -2.02 0.70 -13.10
N SER A 20 -2.98 -0.20 -12.99
CA SER A 20 -3.39 -1.02 -14.14
C SER A 20 -4.05 -0.20 -15.26
N LYS A 21 -4.57 0.97 -14.93
CA LYS A 21 -5.22 1.90 -15.86
C LYS A 21 -4.38 3.12 -16.18
N TYR A 22 -3.21 3.24 -15.56
CA TYR A 22 -2.39 4.44 -15.66
C TYR A 22 -1.87 4.65 -17.08
N GLU A 23 -2.05 5.90 -17.58
CA GLU A 23 -1.52 6.33 -18.87
C GLU A 23 -0.65 7.57 -18.65
N GLU A 24 0.63 7.48 -19.01
CA GLU A 24 1.58 8.57 -18.82
C GLU A 24 1.21 9.84 -19.57
N SER A 25 0.50 9.70 -20.68
CA SER A 25 0.07 10.83 -21.50
C SER A 25 -1.08 11.63 -20.90
N ASN A 26 -1.70 11.15 -19.83
CA ASN A 26 -2.86 11.80 -19.21
C ASN A 26 -2.44 12.62 -17.99
N PRO A 27 -2.46 13.98 -18.05
CA PRO A 27 -2.05 14.81 -16.92
C PRO A 27 -2.88 14.61 -15.65
N ALA A 28 -4.18 14.31 -15.80
CA ALA A 28 -5.04 14.08 -14.64
C ALA A 28 -4.62 12.82 -13.90
N MET A 29 -4.25 11.77 -14.62
CA MET A 29 -3.76 10.54 -14.01
C MET A 29 -2.40 10.74 -13.33
N LEU A 30 -1.55 11.58 -13.89
CA LEU A 30 -0.27 11.92 -13.26
C LEU A 30 -0.48 12.57 -11.91
N LEU A 31 -1.43 13.52 -11.80
CA LEU A 31 -1.75 14.16 -10.53
C LEU A 31 -2.28 13.15 -9.50
N GLU A 32 -3.16 12.24 -9.91
CA GLU A 32 -3.66 11.17 -9.04
C GLU A 32 -2.53 10.25 -8.58
N TYR A 33 -1.62 9.92 -9.48
CA TYR A 33 -0.45 9.11 -9.14
C TYR A 33 0.38 9.77 -8.05
N MET A 34 0.66 11.06 -8.18
CA MET A 34 1.43 11.80 -7.17
C MET A 34 0.72 11.82 -5.82
N GLN A 35 -0.60 11.96 -5.81
CA GLN A 35 -1.39 11.89 -4.57
C GLN A 35 -1.32 10.50 -3.94
N LEU A 36 -1.39 9.45 -4.75
CA LEU A 36 -1.30 8.08 -4.26
C LEU A 36 0.09 7.78 -3.68
N VAL A 37 1.15 8.27 -4.30
CA VAL A 37 2.51 8.13 -3.78
C VAL A 37 2.64 8.81 -2.42
N GLY A 38 2.08 10.01 -2.28
CA GLY A 38 2.06 10.71 -0.99
C GLY A 38 1.33 9.92 0.09
N LYS A 39 0.18 9.33 -0.24
CA LYS A 39 -0.56 8.46 0.68
C LYS A 39 0.24 7.21 1.03
N LEU A 40 0.91 6.62 0.06
CA LEU A 40 1.72 5.43 0.27
C LEU A 40 2.83 5.72 1.28
N GLU A 41 3.52 6.83 1.16
CA GLU A 41 4.55 7.24 2.11
C GLU A 41 3.97 7.42 3.50
N SER A 42 2.80 8.04 3.61
CA SER A 42 2.12 8.24 4.89
C SER A 42 1.76 6.90 5.55
N TYR A 43 1.20 5.97 4.79
CA TYR A 43 0.87 4.64 5.31
C TYR A 43 2.12 3.87 5.72
N SER A 44 3.18 3.94 4.91
CA SER A 44 4.45 3.26 5.21
C SER A 44 5.04 3.78 6.52
N SER A 45 5.02 5.10 6.74
CA SER A 45 5.50 5.69 8.00
C SER A 45 4.70 5.23 9.19
N LYS A 46 3.37 5.15 9.06
CA LYS A 46 2.51 4.66 10.13
C LYS A 46 2.77 3.20 10.44
N MET A 47 2.98 2.38 9.41
CA MET A 47 3.26 0.97 9.58
C MET A 47 4.60 0.74 10.27
N ASP A 48 5.63 1.50 9.89
CA ASP A 48 6.95 1.44 10.53
C ASP A 48 6.86 1.80 12.02
N ALA A 49 6.14 2.87 12.34
CA ALA A 49 5.97 3.29 13.73
C ALA A 49 5.21 2.27 14.55
N MET A 50 4.27 1.55 13.93
CA MET A 50 3.42 0.57 14.60
C MET A 50 4.14 -0.77 14.82
N GLU A 51 5.11 -1.09 13.98
CA GLU A 51 5.82 -2.37 13.98
C GLU A 51 6.43 -2.70 15.35
N GLU A 52 6.97 -1.70 16.03
CA GLU A 52 7.60 -1.87 17.34
C GLU A 52 6.62 -2.27 18.45
N ASP A 53 5.33 -1.96 18.28
CA ASP A 53 4.30 -2.19 19.27
C ASP A 53 3.47 -3.46 19.02
N LEU A 54 3.80 -4.21 17.96
CA LEU A 54 3.04 -5.40 17.58
C LEU A 54 3.35 -6.58 18.51
N THR A 55 2.31 -7.33 18.87
CA THR A 55 2.48 -8.63 19.50
C THR A 55 2.96 -9.62 18.43
N ASP A 56 3.41 -10.82 18.86
CA ASP A 56 3.88 -11.84 17.92
C ASP A 56 2.80 -12.21 16.91
N ALA A 57 1.55 -12.40 17.37
CA ALA A 57 0.44 -12.75 16.48
C ALA A 57 0.14 -11.63 15.49
N GLU A 58 0.17 -10.39 15.95
CA GLU A 58 -0.05 -9.22 15.10
C GLU A 58 1.09 -9.06 14.10
N TYR A 59 2.32 -9.34 14.52
CA TYR A 59 3.49 -9.28 13.63
C TYR A 59 3.36 -10.26 12.47
N TRP A 60 2.92 -11.50 12.75
CA TRP A 60 2.72 -12.50 11.70
C TRP A 60 1.63 -12.07 10.71
N TYR A 61 0.52 -11.52 11.23
CA TYR A 61 -0.54 -10.98 10.39
C TYR A 61 -0.03 -9.84 9.51
N TYR A 62 0.70 -8.90 10.12
CA TYR A 62 1.32 -7.78 9.43
C TYR A 62 2.23 -8.28 8.29
N TYR A 63 3.07 -9.25 8.60
CA TYR A 63 4.01 -9.80 7.63
C TYR A 63 3.30 -10.45 6.44
N GLU A 64 2.24 -11.21 6.69
CA GLU A 64 1.44 -11.80 5.62
C GLU A 64 0.81 -10.75 4.72
N VAL A 65 0.24 -9.70 5.30
CA VAL A 65 -0.39 -8.62 4.54
C VAL A 65 0.65 -7.88 3.70
N ILE A 66 1.80 -7.59 4.27
CA ILE A 66 2.88 -6.91 3.55
C ILE A 66 3.36 -7.76 2.37
N ASN A 67 3.50 -9.07 2.54
CA ASN A 67 3.88 -9.96 1.44
C ASN A 67 2.84 -9.96 0.33
N ARG A 68 1.55 -10.01 0.66
CA ARG A 68 0.48 -9.93 -0.33
C ARG A 68 0.50 -8.60 -1.08
N CYS A 69 0.72 -7.51 -0.36
CA CYS A 69 0.81 -6.18 -0.95
C CYS A 69 1.98 -6.09 -1.93
N ASN A 70 3.13 -6.63 -1.54
CA ASN A 70 4.31 -6.64 -2.40
C ASN A 70 4.07 -7.44 -3.67
N GLU A 71 3.42 -8.59 -3.58
CA GLU A 71 3.06 -9.39 -4.75
C GLU A 71 2.14 -8.63 -5.69
N LYS A 72 1.14 -7.94 -5.15
CA LYS A 72 0.21 -7.13 -5.95
C LYS A 72 0.93 -6.02 -6.68
N ILE A 73 1.84 -5.33 -6.00
CA ILE A 73 2.63 -4.26 -6.61
C ILE A 73 3.51 -4.80 -7.72
N LEU A 74 4.15 -5.94 -7.52
CA LEU A 74 4.98 -6.56 -8.54
C LEU A 74 4.19 -6.92 -9.79
N LYS A 75 2.95 -7.37 -9.63
CA LYS A 75 2.08 -7.72 -10.77
C LYS A 75 1.75 -6.52 -11.65
N VAL A 76 1.59 -5.33 -11.08
CA VAL A 76 1.28 -4.14 -11.88
C VAL A 76 2.53 -3.42 -12.36
N ALA A 77 3.69 -3.68 -11.76
CA ALA A 77 4.97 -3.10 -12.16
C ALA A 77 5.58 -3.84 -13.36
N TYR A 78 5.19 -5.07 -13.55
CA TYR A 78 5.68 -5.93 -14.63
C TYR A 78 4.51 -6.49 -15.42
#